data_bf2e47336638086d794eb49134e2ac0f
#
_entry.id   bf2e47336638086d794eb49134e2ac0f
#
_cell.length_a   1.000
_cell.length_b   1.000
_cell.length_c   1.000
_cell.angle_alpha   90.00
_cell.angle_beta   90.00
_cell.angle_gamma   90.00
#
_symmetry.space_group_name_H-M   'P 1'
#
loop_
_entity.id
_entity.type
_entity.pdbx_description
1 polymer ?
#
loop_
_entity_poly.entity_id
_entity_poly.type
_entity_poly.pdbx_seq_one_letter_code
_entity_poly.pdbx_strand_id
1 'polypeptide(L)'
;MYKRQDLDGTKFIASAVQNGASAIVIDETCNITDYEVPESVAVIKVPNIRHTLAVASCNLYDNPSKKLKLIGVTGTKGKTTSTYMIKSILQKHGLKVGLIGSIAIYINDEKIEDCDRTTAESYKIQKTLAMMVKENVDIVVLEVSSQAMKLDRVVGCEFDAVLFTN
;
A
#
# COMPACT_ATOMS: atom_id res chain seq x y z
N MET A 1 0.87 6.51 19.93
CA MET A 1 0.85 5.68 18.73
C MET A 1 1.22 6.43 17.45
N TYR A 2 1.97 7.51 17.53
CA TYR A 2 2.38 8.38 16.40
C TYR A 2 3.89 8.36 16.10
N LYS A 3 4.66 7.46 16.72
CA LYS A 3 6.13 7.48 16.68
C LYS A 3 6.82 7.01 15.40
N ARG A 4 6.10 6.47 14.40
CA ARG A 4 6.71 6.00 13.15
C ARG A 4 6.77 7.04 12.03
N GLN A 5 6.16 8.21 12.19
CA GLN A 5 6.24 9.29 11.20
C GLN A 5 7.52 10.12 11.31
N ASP A 6 8.17 10.09 12.48
CA ASP A 6 9.40 10.82 12.77
C ASP A 6 10.68 9.98 12.62
N LEU A 7 10.57 8.76 12.05
CA LEU A 7 11.74 7.94 11.76
C LEU A 7 12.36 8.42 10.44
N ASP A 8 13.49 9.07 10.58
CA ASP A 8 14.38 9.38 9.48
C ASP A 8 14.92 8.08 8.88
N GLY A 9 14.50 7.77 7.64
CA GLY A 9 14.90 6.57 6.90
C GLY A 9 16.38 6.54 6.53
N THR A 10 17.04 7.68 6.53
CA THR A 10 18.47 7.79 6.18
C THR A 10 19.37 6.97 7.12
N LYS A 11 18.95 6.78 8.36
CA LYS A 11 19.63 5.92 9.36
C LYS A 11 19.78 4.47 8.93
N PHE A 12 19.00 4.03 7.96
CA PHE A 12 19.04 2.64 7.46
C PHE A 12 19.83 2.49 6.15
N ILE A 13 20.43 3.56 5.63
CA ILE A 13 21.22 3.51 4.38
C ILE A 13 22.35 2.48 4.48
N ALA A 14 23.18 2.57 5.53
CA ALA A 14 24.28 1.63 5.74
C ALA A 14 23.81 0.17 5.81
N SER A 15 22.73 -0.08 6.55
CA SER A 15 22.13 -1.42 6.65
C SER A 15 21.57 -1.90 5.30
N ALA A 16 20.94 -1.04 4.52
CA ALA A 16 20.44 -1.40 3.19
C ALA A 16 21.60 -1.80 2.25
N VAL A 17 22.69 -1.03 2.25
CA VAL A 17 23.92 -1.34 1.47
C VAL A 17 24.51 -2.69 1.90
N GLN A 18 24.66 -2.92 3.20
CA GLN A 18 25.17 -4.19 3.73
C GLN A 18 24.28 -5.40 3.36
N ASN A 19 22.98 -5.20 3.22
CA ASN A 19 22.02 -6.21 2.78
C ASN A 19 21.90 -6.32 1.26
N GLY A 20 22.82 -5.71 0.49
CA GLY A 20 22.92 -5.89 -0.94
C GLY A 20 22.01 -4.98 -1.78
N ALA A 21 21.59 -3.82 -1.25
CA ALA A 21 20.89 -2.84 -2.06
C ALA A 21 21.77 -2.37 -3.22
N SER A 22 21.30 -2.48 -4.45
CA SER A 22 21.97 -1.99 -5.67
C SER A 22 21.60 -0.55 -6.01
N ALA A 23 20.54 -0.03 -5.37
CA ALA A 23 20.12 1.37 -5.50
C ALA A 23 19.49 1.88 -4.20
N ILE A 24 19.64 3.18 -3.94
CA ILE A 24 19.02 3.89 -2.82
C ILE A 24 18.25 5.08 -3.39
N VAL A 25 17.00 5.23 -2.95
CA VAL A 25 16.16 6.38 -3.29
C VAL A 25 16.08 7.30 -2.07
N ILE A 26 16.47 8.55 -2.23
CA ILE A 26 16.52 9.55 -1.17
C ILE A 26 15.76 10.82 -1.58
N ASP A 27 15.40 11.61 -0.58
CA ASP A 27 14.86 12.96 -0.81
C ASP A 27 15.93 13.84 -1.47
N GLU A 28 15.53 14.70 -2.40
CA GLU A 28 16.46 15.59 -3.10
C GLU A 28 17.21 16.55 -2.18
N THR A 29 16.62 16.85 -1.01
CA THR A 29 17.25 17.70 0.03
C THR A 29 18.27 16.94 0.88
N CYS A 30 18.30 15.59 0.79
CA CYS A 30 19.24 14.77 1.55
C CYS A 30 20.66 14.92 1.00
N ASN A 31 21.62 15.20 1.90
CA ASN A 31 23.03 15.21 1.56
C ASN A 31 23.61 13.80 1.68
N ILE A 32 23.85 13.14 0.55
CA ILE A 32 24.34 11.76 0.51
C ILE A 32 25.80 11.63 1.00
N THR A 33 26.57 12.71 0.98
CA THR A 33 27.97 12.70 1.46
C THR A 33 28.09 12.42 2.95
N ASP A 34 27.01 12.56 3.69
CA ASP A 34 26.95 12.24 5.13
C ASP A 34 26.89 10.72 5.39
N TYR A 35 26.82 9.92 4.33
CA TYR A 35 26.67 8.46 4.38
C TYR A 35 27.72 7.77 3.51
N GLU A 36 28.31 6.69 4.03
CA GLU A 36 29.25 5.85 3.28
C GLU A 36 28.48 4.95 2.30
N VAL A 37 28.26 5.44 1.08
CA VAL A 37 27.60 4.66 0.01
C VAL A 37 28.65 4.31 -1.04
N PRO A 38 28.90 3.01 -1.32
CA PRO A 38 29.84 2.58 -2.35
C PRO A 38 29.43 3.08 -3.73
N GLU A 39 30.40 3.36 -4.60
CA GLU A 39 30.16 3.78 -6.00
C GLU A 39 29.34 2.78 -6.82
N SER A 40 29.35 1.49 -6.42
CA SER A 40 28.55 0.44 -7.04
C SER A 40 27.07 0.52 -6.73
N VAL A 41 26.64 1.37 -5.79
CA VAL A 41 25.23 1.56 -5.41
C VAL A 41 24.69 2.83 -6.03
N ALA A 42 23.69 2.71 -6.88
CA ALA A 42 23.05 3.86 -7.52
C ALA A 42 22.31 4.72 -6.48
N VAL A 43 22.49 6.04 -6.54
CA VAL A 43 21.74 6.99 -5.69
C VAL A 43 20.79 7.79 -6.54
N ILE A 44 19.49 7.67 -6.25
CA ILE A 44 18.42 8.33 -6.98
C ILE A 44 17.78 9.38 -6.06
N LYS A 45 17.86 10.65 -6.45
CA LYS A 45 17.23 11.76 -5.73
C LYS A 45 15.85 12.04 -6.29
N VAL A 46 14.85 12.16 -5.41
CA VAL A 46 13.45 12.41 -5.79
C VAL A 46 12.82 13.47 -4.88
N PRO A 47 11.86 14.27 -5.39
CA PRO A 47 11.21 15.31 -4.58
C PRO A 47 10.19 14.75 -3.57
N ASN A 48 9.69 13.53 -3.78
CA ASN A 48 8.74 12.88 -2.87
C ASN A 48 8.97 11.37 -2.84
N ILE A 49 9.64 10.91 -1.79
CA ILE A 49 9.97 9.49 -1.61
C ILE A 49 8.71 8.61 -1.51
N ARG A 50 7.65 9.09 -0.84
CA ARG A 50 6.42 8.30 -0.65
C ARG A 50 5.68 8.09 -1.95
N HIS A 51 5.56 9.15 -2.74
CA HIS A 51 4.99 9.08 -4.08
C HIS A 51 5.80 8.15 -4.98
N THR A 52 7.12 8.31 -4.98
CA THR A 52 8.03 7.46 -5.76
C THR A 52 7.93 5.99 -5.35
N LEU A 53 7.86 5.70 -4.03
CA LEU A 53 7.66 4.34 -3.54
C LEU A 53 6.33 3.75 -4.06
N ALA A 54 5.26 4.55 -4.05
CA ALA A 54 3.96 4.09 -4.52
C ALA A 54 3.99 3.76 -6.03
N VAL A 55 4.53 4.66 -6.86
CA VAL A 55 4.66 4.44 -8.31
C VAL A 55 5.59 3.26 -8.62
N ALA A 56 6.73 3.17 -7.97
CA ALA A 56 7.66 2.05 -8.13
C ALA A 56 7.00 0.72 -7.75
N SER A 57 6.19 0.71 -6.68
CA SER A 57 5.44 -0.48 -6.26
C SER A 57 4.39 -0.89 -7.29
N CYS A 58 3.65 0.07 -7.87
CA CYS A 58 2.71 -0.21 -8.95
C CYS A 58 3.40 -0.88 -10.14
N ASN A 59 4.54 -0.33 -10.57
CA ASN A 59 5.30 -0.87 -11.69
C ASN A 59 5.86 -2.26 -11.39
N LEU A 60 6.42 -2.47 -10.18
CA LEU A 60 6.97 -3.75 -9.76
C LEU A 60 5.93 -4.86 -9.77
N TYR A 61 4.69 -4.55 -9.40
CA TYR A 61 3.59 -5.50 -9.33
C TYR A 61 2.66 -5.45 -10.55
N ASP A 62 3.10 -4.79 -11.65
CA ASP A 62 2.38 -4.72 -12.93
C ASP A 62 0.96 -4.16 -12.79
N ASN A 63 0.83 -3.06 -12.05
CA ASN A 63 -0.38 -2.27 -11.87
C ASN A 63 -1.63 -3.12 -11.54
N PRO A 64 -1.64 -3.87 -10.45
CA PRO A 64 -2.66 -4.89 -10.19
C PRO A 64 -4.08 -4.31 -10.07
N SER A 65 -4.24 -3.05 -9.65
CA SER A 65 -5.56 -2.41 -9.57
C SER A 65 -6.25 -2.25 -10.93
N LYS A 66 -5.50 -2.33 -12.04
CA LYS A 66 -6.08 -2.33 -13.40
C LYS A 66 -6.65 -3.69 -13.83
N LYS A 67 -6.35 -4.74 -13.07
CA LYS A 67 -6.67 -6.13 -13.43
C LYS A 67 -7.82 -6.73 -12.61
N LEU A 68 -8.37 -5.97 -11.67
CA LEU A 68 -9.50 -6.33 -10.83
C LEU A 68 -10.34 -5.08 -10.56
N LYS A 69 -11.54 -5.25 -10.03
CA LYS A 69 -12.35 -4.12 -9.58
C LYS A 69 -11.94 -3.69 -8.18
N LEU A 70 -11.82 -2.38 -7.93
CA LEU A 70 -11.39 -1.84 -6.65
C LEU A 70 -12.41 -0.84 -6.10
N ILE A 71 -12.93 -1.14 -4.90
CA ILE A 71 -13.81 -0.23 -4.15
C ILE A 71 -13.03 0.35 -2.98
N GLY A 72 -12.94 1.68 -2.90
CA GLY A 72 -12.38 2.39 -1.76
C GLY A 72 -13.45 2.80 -0.75
N VAL A 73 -13.21 2.59 0.55
CA VAL A 73 -14.11 3.06 1.61
C VAL A 73 -13.34 3.98 2.55
N THR A 74 -13.76 5.24 2.62
CA THR A 74 -13.16 6.25 3.49
C THR A 74 -14.20 6.91 4.40
N GLY A 75 -13.74 7.72 5.34
CA GLY A 75 -14.56 8.44 6.31
C GLY A 75 -14.01 8.34 7.72
N THR A 76 -14.61 9.03 8.68
CA THR A 76 -14.14 9.03 10.08
C THR A 76 -14.54 7.74 10.79
N LYS A 77 -15.79 7.31 10.65
CA LYS A 77 -16.36 6.09 11.27
C LYS A 77 -17.06 5.24 10.22
N GLY A 78 -17.32 3.98 10.55
CA GLY A 78 -18.10 3.07 9.71
C GLY A 78 -17.32 2.39 8.58
N LYS A 79 -16.08 2.73 8.30
CA LYS A 79 -15.28 2.11 7.22
C LYS A 79 -15.28 0.59 7.31
N THR A 80 -14.82 0.04 8.43
CA THR A 80 -14.72 -1.41 8.65
C THR A 80 -16.08 -2.09 8.51
N THR A 81 -17.12 -1.56 9.15
CA THR A 81 -18.47 -2.11 9.04
C THR A 81 -18.95 -2.12 7.60
N SER A 82 -18.79 -1.00 6.88
CA SER A 82 -19.21 -0.88 5.48
C SER A 82 -18.45 -1.83 4.56
N THR A 83 -17.13 -2.00 4.76
CA THR A 83 -16.33 -2.94 3.94
C THR A 83 -16.77 -4.38 4.11
N TYR A 84 -17.08 -4.81 5.35
CA TYR A 84 -17.60 -6.15 5.60
C TYR A 84 -19.01 -6.36 5.04
N MET A 85 -19.87 -5.35 5.11
CA MET A 85 -21.21 -5.40 4.50
C MET A 85 -21.10 -5.53 2.98
N ILE A 86 -20.30 -4.68 2.33
CA ILE A 86 -20.07 -4.73 0.88
C ILE A 86 -19.51 -6.11 0.48
N LYS A 87 -18.47 -6.61 1.18
CA LYS A 87 -17.92 -7.95 0.96
C LYS A 87 -19.03 -9.01 1.00
N SER A 88 -19.85 -9.02 2.06
CA SER A 88 -20.90 -10.02 2.24
C SER A 88 -21.96 -9.99 1.13
N ILE A 89 -22.35 -8.79 0.67
CA ILE A 89 -23.31 -8.61 -0.42
C ILE A 89 -22.74 -9.16 -1.73
N LEU A 90 -21.50 -8.77 -2.05
CA LEU A 90 -20.84 -9.19 -3.29
C LEU A 90 -20.57 -10.70 -3.33
N GLN A 91 -20.18 -11.30 -2.20
CA GLN A 91 -20.02 -12.75 -2.08
C GLN A 91 -21.34 -13.50 -2.31
N LYS A 92 -22.45 -13.00 -1.74
CA LYS A 92 -23.79 -13.59 -1.96
C LYS A 92 -24.22 -13.48 -3.43
N HIS A 93 -23.68 -12.51 -4.16
CA HIS A 93 -23.90 -12.38 -5.60
C HIS A 93 -23.01 -13.33 -6.43
N GLY A 94 -22.17 -14.13 -5.79
CA GLY A 94 -21.32 -15.12 -6.45
C GLY A 94 -19.93 -14.62 -6.86
N LEU A 95 -19.52 -13.43 -6.43
CA LEU A 95 -18.21 -12.87 -6.75
C LEU A 95 -17.15 -13.36 -5.75
N LYS A 96 -15.91 -13.57 -6.22
CA LYS A 96 -14.75 -13.78 -5.36
C LYS A 96 -14.23 -12.43 -4.88
N VAL A 97 -14.35 -12.17 -3.58
CA VAL A 97 -14.13 -10.84 -3.00
C VAL A 97 -12.88 -10.80 -2.15
N GLY A 98 -11.98 -9.84 -2.41
CA GLY A 98 -10.88 -9.46 -1.55
C GLY A 98 -11.32 -8.36 -0.58
N LEU A 99 -10.79 -8.38 0.66
CA LEU A 99 -10.96 -7.28 1.62
C LEU A 99 -9.61 -6.95 2.21
N ILE A 100 -9.26 -5.66 2.19
CA ILE A 100 -8.06 -5.11 2.83
C ILE A 100 -8.54 -4.04 3.82
N GLY A 101 -8.44 -4.30 5.10
CA GLY A 101 -8.99 -3.40 6.11
C GLY A 101 -8.19 -3.35 7.40
N SER A 102 -8.80 -2.77 8.44
CA SER A 102 -8.15 -2.52 9.73
C SER A 102 -7.85 -3.78 10.53
N ILE A 103 -8.63 -4.85 10.32
CA ILE A 103 -8.55 -6.08 11.11
C ILE A 103 -7.61 -7.07 10.43
N ALA A 104 -7.91 -7.42 9.18
CA ALA A 104 -7.16 -8.42 8.43
C ALA A 104 -7.37 -8.27 6.92
N ILE A 105 -6.58 -9.01 6.16
CA ILE A 105 -6.75 -9.22 4.72
C ILE A 105 -7.51 -10.54 4.54
N TYR A 106 -8.54 -10.51 3.70
CA TYR A 106 -9.35 -11.70 3.37
C TYR A 106 -9.45 -11.89 1.86
N ILE A 107 -9.53 -13.15 1.45
CA ILE A 107 -10.04 -13.57 0.15
C ILE A 107 -11.25 -14.48 0.43
N ASN A 108 -12.44 -14.00 0.06
CA ASN A 108 -13.69 -14.55 0.54
C ASN A 108 -13.70 -14.67 2.07
N ASP A 109 -13.89 -15.85 2.62
CA ASP A 109 -13.93 -16.07 4.06
C ASP A 109 -12.59 -16.54 4.63
N GLU A 110 -11.60 -16.74 3.76
CA GLU A 110 -10.24 -17.12 4.17
C GLU A 110 -9.48 -15.88 4.64
N LYS A 111 -9.00 -15.91 5.88
CA LYS A 111 -8.11 -14.89 6.43
C LYS A 111 -6.69 -15.16 5.98
N ILE A 112 -6.11 -14.22 5.27
CA ILE A 112 -4.74 -14.32 4.73
C ILE A 112 -3.70 -13.79 5.72
N GLU A 113 -3.97 -12.62 6.32
CA GLU A 113 -3.01 -11.94 7.20
C GLU A 113 -3.72 -10.96 8.14
N ASP A 114 -3.19 -10.79 9.35
CA ASP A 114 -3.61 -9.72 10.28
C ASP A 114 -3.05 -8.36 9.85
N CYS A 115 -3.81 -7.30 10.05
CA CYS A 115 -3.38 -5.94 9.74
C CYS A 115 -2.95 -5.20 11.01
N ASP A 116 -1.81 -4.49 10.94
CA ASP A 116 -1.31 -3.62 12.01
C ASP A 116 -1.86 -2.18 11.92
N ARG A 117 -2.57 -1.88 10.84
CA ARG A 117 -3.17 -0.57 10.55
C ARG A 117 -4.28 -0.65 9.51
N THR A 118 -5.12 0.40 9.47
CA THR A 118 -6.27 0.48 8.56
C THR A 118 -5.87 0.42 7.08
N THR A 119 -4.81 1.12 6.70
CA THR A 119 -4.31 1.17 5.33
C THR A 119 -2.80 1.00 5.36
N ALA A 120 -2.30 -0.07 4.80
CA ALA A 120 -0.89 -0.42 4.78
C ALA A 120 -0.05 0.57 3.95
N GLU A 121 1.27 0.42 3.96
CA GLU A 121 2.17 1.17 3.06
C GLU A 121 1.93 0.75 1.60
N SER A 122 2.23 1.65 0.66
CA SER A 122 1.91 1.47 -0.77
C SER A 122 2.44 0.16 -1.34
N TYR A 123 3.68 -0.23 -1.03
CA TYR A 123 4.28 -1.48 -1.51
C TYR A 123 3.49 -2.72 -1.04
N LYS A 124 2.98 -2.69 0.20
CA LYS A 124 2.21 -3.80 0.76
C LYS A 124 0.82 -3.88 0.11
N ILE A 125 0.18 -2.73 -0.15
CA ILE A 125 -1.09 -2.67 -0.89
C ILE A 125 -0.91 -3.29 -2.28
N GLN A 126 0.08 -2.84 -3.05
CA GLN A 126 0.30 -3.34 -4.41
C GLN A 126 0.66 -4.83 -4.43
N LYS A 127 1.49 -5.29 -3.48
CA LYS A 127 1.80 -6.72 -3.30
C LYS A 127 0.54 -7.54 -3.03
N THR A 128 -0.34 -7.05 -2.15
CA THR A 128 -1.59 -7.74 -1.78
C THR A 128 -2.56 -7.78 -2.96
N LEU A 129 -2.72 -6.67 -3.68
CA LEU A 129 -3.55 -6.64 -4.89
C LEU A 129 -3.03 -7.60 -5.97
N ALA A 130 -1.71 -7.67 -6.17
CA ALA A 130 -1.10 -8.61 -7.12
C ALA A 130 -1.32 -10.09 -6.71
N MET A 131 -1.29 -10.39 -5.42
CA MET A 131 -1.67 -11.71 -4.90
C MET A 131 -3.14 -12.00 -5.22
N MET A 132 -4.04 -11.05 -4.97
CA MET A 132 -5.47 -11.21 -5.24
C MET A 132 -5.76 -11.40 -6.74
N VAL A 133 -5.02 -10.73 -7.63
CA VAL A 133 -5.09 -10.98 -9.09
C VAL A 133 -4.72 -12.44 -9.41
N LYS A 134 -3.64 -12.96 -8.83
CA LYS A 134 -3.21 -14.36 -9.05
C LYS A 134 -4.24 -15.37 -8.54
N GLU A 135 -4.96 -15.01 -7.48
CA GLU A 135 -6.03 -15.81 -6.91
C GLU A 135 -7.37 -15.66 -7.66
N ASN A 136 -7.40 -14.91 -8.77
CA ASN A 136 -8.61 -14.63 -9.56
C ASN A 136 -9.73 -13.99 -8.71
N VAL A 137 -9.37 -13.00 -7.88
CA VAL A 137 -10.34 -12.18 -7.16
C VAL A 137 -11.00 -11.23 -8.16
N ASP A 138 -12.34 -11.17 -8.15
CA ASP A 138 -13.11 -10.32 -9.06
C ASP A 138 -13.10 -8.86 -8.62
N ILE A 139 -13.23 -8.64 -7.30
CA ILE A 139 -13.40 -7.31 -6.72
C ILE A 139 -12.74 -7.23 -5.34
N VAL A 140 -12.06 -6.13 -5.08
CA VAL A 140 -11.43 -5.85 -3.78
C VAL A 140 -12.09 -4.66 -3.12
N VAL A 141 -12.38 -4.76 -1.83
CA VAL A 141 -12.83 -3.66 -0.98
C VAL A 141 -11.68 -3.24 -0.06
N LEU A 142 -11.23 -1.99 -0.20
CA LEU A 142 -10.08 -1.43 0.51
C LEU A 142 -10.52 -0.32 1.47
N GLU A 143 -10.19 -0.46 2.76
CA GLU A 143 -10.32 0.65 3.69
C GLU A 143 -9.21 1.69 3.46
N VAL A 144 -9.60 2.94 3.21
CA VAL A 144 -8.69 4.07 2.98
C VAL A 144 -8.85 5.11 4.08
N SER A 145 -7.83 5.28 4.90
CA SER A 145 -7.80 6.33 5.91
C SER A 145 -7.35 7.67 5.31
N SER A 146 -7.80 8.80 5.88
CA SER A 146 -7.35 10.14 5.47
C SER A 146 -5.82 10.27 5.57
N GLN A 147 -5.21 9.64 6.57
CA GLN A 147 -3.77 9.60 6.72
C GLN A 147 -3.08 8.85 5.57
N ALA A 148 -3.69 7.78 5.07
CA ALA A 148 -3.14 7.03 3.93
C ALA A 148 -3.13 7.87 2.65
N MET A 149 -4.17 8.67 2.42
CA MET A 149 -4.21 9.63 1.31
C MET A 149 -3.12 10.70 1.46
N LYS A 150 -2.99 11.30 2.65
CA LYS A 150 -1.94 12.30 2.93
C LYS A 150 -0.51 11.76 2.75
N LEU A 151 -0.31 10.46 2.97
CA LEU A 151 0.99 9.79 2.92
C LEU A 151 1.21 9.01 1.62
N ASP A 152 0.48 9.32 0.56
CA ASP A 152 0.60 8.71 -0.77
C ASP A 152 0.48 7.17 -0.81
N ARG A 153 -0.14 6.55 0.21
CA ARG A 153 -0.19 5.08 0.31
C ARG A 153 -1.05 4.42 -0.75
N VAL A 154 -2.03 5.15 -1.29
CA VAL A 154 -2.97 4.66 -2.31
C VAL A 154 -2.72 5.28 -3.69
N VAL A 155 -1.62 6.01 -3.86
CA VAL A 155 -1.19 6.51 -5.17
C VAL A 155 -1.00 5.31 -6.11
N GLY A 156 -1.51 5.45 -7.34
CA GLY A 156 -1.50 4.41 -8.36
C GLY A 156 -2.55 3.30 -8.19
N CYS A 157 -3.39 3.37 -7.13
CA CYS A 157 -4.60 2.55 -7.07
C CYS A 157 -5.70 3.19 -7.92
N GLU A 158 -6.20 2.46 -8.91
CA GLU A 158 -7.33 2.89 -9.72
C GLU A 158 -8.63 2.35 -9.10
N PHE A 159 -9.43 3.25 -8.53
CA PHE A 159 -10.70 2.89 -7.89
C PHE A 159 -11.84 2.98 -8.89
N ASP A 160 -12.63 1.91 -9.03
CA ASP A 160 -13.87 1.88 -9.82
C ASP A 160 -15.02 2.57 -9.06
N ALA A 161 -15.01 2.49 -7.75
CA ALA A 161 -16.00 3.17 -6.89
C ALA A 161 -15.39 3.59 -5.56
N VAL A 162 -15.90 4.67 -5.00
CA VAL A 162 -15.49 5.17 -3.67
C VAL A 162 -16.73 5.48 -2.84
N LEU A 163 -16.72 4.99 -1.59
CA LEU A 163 -17.74 5.29 -0.58
C LEU A 163 -17.14 6.19 0.50
N PHE A 164 -17.79 7.30 0.76
CA PHE A 164 -17.51 8.18 1.90
C PHE A 164 -18.58 7.98 2.98
N THR A 165 -18.21 7.48 4.16
CA THR A 165 -19.16 7.07 5.20
C THR A 165 -19.62 8.22 6.10
N ASN A 166 -18.73 9.15 6.46
CA ASN A 166 -19.08 10.42 7.15
C ASN A 166 -17.86 11.34 7.32
#